data_a8ce0b090dd3edc20f1a46f44857ca4c
#
_entry.id   a8ce0b090dd3edc20f1a46f44857ca4c
#
_cell.length_a   1.000
_cell.length_b   1.000
_cell.length_c   1.000
_cell.angle_alpha   90.00
_cell.angle_beta   90.00
_cell.angle_gamma   90.00
#
_symmetry.space_group_name_H-M   'P 1'
#
loop_
_entity.id
_entity.type
_entity.pdbx_description
1 polymer ?
#
loop_
_entity_poly.entity_id
_entity_poly.type
_entity_poly.pdbx_seq_one_letter_code
_entity_poly.pdbx_strand_id
1 'polypeptide(L)'
;TFDGKEVKRNEAVADGKNAVSLFDISTASMCNNSIALEETVTKSTPVSPPPFMVGVAEIELDKLTGEVRVIEFNSVVDCGTPINPNLARVQAEGGILQGIGMALTENVTYNKYGKLAENSLMQYKIPTRWDIGHINVEFEASYEGTGPFGAKSIGEVVINTPAPAIADAIYNATGKRFYELPITPEKIIMG
;
A
#
# COMPACT_ATOMS: atom_id res chain seq x y z
N THR A 1 35.84 -3.46 0.01
CA THR A 1 34.80 -3.04 0.97
C THR A 1 34.50 -1.57 0.79
N PHE A 2 33.26 -1.17 1.04
CA PHE A 2 32.77 0.20 0.98
C PHE A 2 32.25 0.61 2.37
N ASP A 3 32.65 1.78 2.86
CA ASP A 3 32.28 2.29 4.19
C ASP A 3 31.33 3.50 4.14
N GLY A 4 30.76 3.80 2.98
CA GLY A 4 29.89 4.95 2.74
C GLY A 4 30.62 6.20 2.23
N LYS A 5 31.96 6.24 2.25
CA LYS A 5 32.77 7.34 1.77
C LYS A 5 33.91 6.90 0.85
N GLU A 6 34.50 5.75 1.11
CA GLU A 6 35.64 5.23 0.39
C GLU A 6 35.44 3.78 -0.01
N VAL A 7 35.97 3.40 -1.17
CA VAL A 7 36.09 2.02 -1.62
C VAL A 7 37.48 1.51 -1.25
N LYS A 8 37.51 0.46 -0.43
CA LYS A 8 38.76 -0.17 0.03
C LYS A 8 38.98 -1.53 -0.62
N ARG A 9 40.20 -1.85 -0.99
CA ARG A 9 40.57 -3.20 -1.41
C ARG A 9 40.66 -4.12 -0.19
N ASN A 10 40.24 -5.37 -0.37
CA ASN A 10 40.33 -6.40 0.69
C ASN A 10 41.75 -6.90 0.89
N GLU A 11 42.62 -6.73 -0.11
CA GLU A 11 44.02 -7.15 -0.07
C GLU A 11 44.93 -5.95 -0.33
N ALA A 12 46.04 -5.86 0.41
CA ALA A 12 47.03 -4.83 0.23
C ALA A 12 47.75 -4.99 -1.13
N VAL A 13 47.82 -3.92 -1.92
CA VAL A 13 48.56 -3.90 -3.17
C VAL A 13 49.85 -3.09 -2.99
N ALA A 14 50.88 -3.47 -3.73
CA ALA A 14 52.25 -2.93 -3.60
C ALA A 14 52.37 -1.43 -3.90
N ASP A 15 51.33 -0.78 -4.48
CA ASP A 15 51.27 0.66 -4.77
C ASP A 15 50.92 1.55 -3.57
N GLY A 16 50.62 0.96 -2.42
CA GLY A 16 50.28 1.67 -1.18
C GLY A 16 48.91 2.38 -1.17
N LYS A 17 48.15 2.32 -2.27
CA LYS A 17 46.84 2.92 -2.37
C LYS A 17 45.74 1.89 -2.10
N ASN A 18 45.34 1.75 -0.86
CA ASN A 18 44.36 0.75 -0.43
C ASN A 18 42.91 1.30 -0.41
N ALA A 19 42.71 2.60 -0.63
CA ALA A 19 41.40 3.22 -0.63
C ALA A 19 41.31 4.33 -1.70
N VAL A 20 40.14 4.49 -2.26
CA VAL A 20 39.81 5.57 -3.23
C VAL A 20 38.53 6.22 -2.75
N SER A 21 38.48 7.57 -2.71
CA SER A 21 37.29 8.30 -2.34
C SER A 21 36.21 8.22 -3.42
N LEU A 22 34.95 8.36 -3.05
CA LEU A 22 33.86 8.48 -4.03
C LEU A 22 34.02 9.71 -4.91
N PHE A 23 34.59 10.80 -4.38
CA PHE A 23 34.88 12.00 -5.16
C PHE A 23 35.90 11.72 -6.28
N ASP A 24 36.99 11.01 -5.97
CA ASP A 24 38.00 10.66 -6.98
C ASP A 24 37.44 9.73 -8.06
N ILE A 25 36.62 8.74 -7.65
CA ILE A 25 35.96 7.82 -8.58
C ILE A 25 35.00 8.60 -9.50
N SER A 26 34.17 9.47 -8.92
CA SER A 26 33.23 10.30 -9.67
C SER A 26 33.96 11.24 -10.65
N THR A 27 35.01 11.91 -10.19
CA THR A 27 35.82 12.81 -11.02
C THR A 27 36.50 12.06 -12.16
N ALA A 28 37.07 10.89 -11.90
CA ALA A 28 37.69 10.06 -12.92
C ALA A 28 36.68 9.58 -13.97
N SER A 29 35.48 9.20 -13.54
CA SER A 29 34.42 8.79 -14.45
C SER A 29 33.94 9.93 -15.34
N MET A 30 33.63 11.09 -14.76
CA MET A 30 33.05 12.21 -15.50
C MET A 30 34.06 13.01 -16.30
N CYS A 31 35.27 13.25 -15.76
CA CYS A 31 36.21 14.19 -16.31
C CYS A 31 37.32 13.54 -17.15
N ASN A 32 37.80 12.35 -16.78
CA ASN A 32 38.96 11.76 -17.39
C ASN A 32 38.65 10.83 -18.57
N ASN A 33 37.58 10.03 -18.44
CA ASN A 33 37.29 9.00 -19.43
C ASN A 33 35.93 9.17 -20.11
N SER A 34 35.08 10.08 -19.67
CA SER A 34 33.67 10.25 -20.13
C SER A 34 32.88 8.92 -20.12
N ILE A 35 33.25 8.00 -19.24
CA ILE A 35 32.60 6.71 -19.09
C ILE A 35 31.72 6.79 -17.83
N ALA A 36 30.41 6.72 -18.01
CA ALA A 36 29.49 6.61 -16.88
C ALA A 36 29.75 5.32 -16.10
N LEU A 37 29.78 5.43 -14.78
CA LEU A 37 29.75 4.26 -13.92
C LEU A 37 28.33 3.73 -13.88
N GLU A 38 28.11 2.62 -14.51
CA GLU A 38 26.82 1.95 -14.59
C GLU A 38 26.98 0.48 -14.22
N GLU A 39 26.10 0.00 -13.36
CA GLU A 39 26.03 -1.42 -12.97
C GLU A 39 24.59 -1.86 -13.00
N THR A 40 24.33 -2.98 -13.65
CA THR A 40 22.99 -3.59 -13.68
C THR A 40 23.05 -4.90 -12.89
N VAL A 41 22.25 -4.99 -11.83
CA VAL A 41 22.17 -6.18 -11.00
C VAL A 41 20.74 -6.68 -10.96
N THR A 42 20.57 -7.96 -11.25
CA THR A 42 19.30 -8.66 -11.09
C THR A 42 19.41 -9.64 -9.93
N LYS A 43 18.51 -9.53 -8.97
CA LYS A 43 18.43 -10.46 -7.84
C LYS A 43 17.00 -10.96 -7.69
N SER A 44 16.83 -12.27 -7.66
CA SER A 44 15.58 -12.92 -7.28
C SER A 44 15.60 -13.26 -5.80
N THR A 45 14.49 -12.99 -5.10
CA THR A 45 14.32 -13.46 -3.73
C THR A 45 13.97 -14.94 -3.73
N PRO A 46 14.50 -15.75 -2.81
CA PRO A 46 14.22 -17.19 -2.77
C PRO A 46 12.79 -17.51 -2.34
N VAL A 47 12.15 -16.59 -1.63
CA VAL A 47 10.78 -16.67 -1.13
C VAL A 47 10.05 -15.35 -1.34
N SER A 48 8.73 -15.38 -1.37
CA SER A 48 7.87 -14.20 -1.35
C SER A 48 7.18 -14.11 0.01
N PRO A 49 7.76 -13.43 0.99
CA PRO A 49 7.20 -13.35 2.33
C PRO A 49 5.89 -12.55 2.30
N PRO A 50 4.81 -13.09 2.91
CA PRO A 50 3.53 -12.40 2.90
C PRO A 50 3.57 -11.16 3.81
N PRO A 51 3.03 -10.02 3.36
CA PRO A 51 2.70 -8.92 4.23
C PRO A 51 1.42 -9.25 5.03
N PHE A 52 1.24 -8.59 6.17
CA PHE A 52 0.05 -8.74 7.00
C PHE A 52 -0.56 -7.37 7.33
N MET A 53 -1.86 -7.35 7.51
CA MET A 53 -2.57 -6.15 7.95
C MET A 53 -3.76 -6.53 8.83
N VAL A 54 -3.94 -5.76 9.89
CA VAL A 54 -5.17 -5.75 10.69
C VAL A 54 -5.84 -4.41 10.49
N GLY A 55 -7.15 -4.42 10.23
CA GLY A 55 -7.96 -3.21 10.04
C GLY A 55 -9.22 -3.24 10.90
N VAL A 56 -9.56 -2.09 11.47
CA VAL A 56 -10.77 -1.87 12.26
C VAL A 56 -11.50 -0.65 11.73
N ALA A 57 -12.79 -0.82 11.39
CA ALA A 57 -13.65 0.24 10.91
C ALA A 57 -14.61 0.69 12.01
N GLU A 58 -14.68 2.01 12.24
CA GLU A 58 -15.76 2.67 12.96
C GLU A 58 -16.70 3.32 11.96
N ILE A 59 -17.99 3.01 12.06
CA ILE A 59 -19.00 3.50 11.13
C ILE A 59 -20.16 4.19 11.86
N GLU A 60 -20.77 5.13 11.17
CA GLU A 60 -22.09 5.64 11.47
C GLU A 60 -23.08 5.09 10.44
N LEU A 61 -24.17 4.49 10.91
CA LEU A 61 -25.20 3.90 10.06
C LEU A 61 -26.54 4.51 10.39
N ASP A 62 -27.18 5.15 9.42
CA ASP A 62 -28.58 5.58 9.53
C ASP A 62 -29.50 4.40 9.21
N LYS A 63 -30.21 3.92 10.23
CA LYS A 63 -31.12 2.76 10.10
C LYS A 63 -32.37 3.03 9.27
N LEU A 64 -32.71 4.29 9.04
CA LEU A 64 -33.88 4.66 8.23
C LEU A 64 -33.54 4.72 6.75
N THR A 65 -32.38 5.28 6.41
CA THR A 65 -31.93 5.45 5.03
C THR A 65 -31.02 4.34 4.54
N GLY A 66 -30.38 3.59 5.46
CA GLY A 66 -29.36 2.60 5.14
C GLY A 66 -27.99 3.21 4.80
N GLU A 67 -27.85 4.53 4.94
CA GLU A 67 -26.58 5.20 4.64
C GLU A 67 -25.51 4.83 5.66
N VAL A 68 -24.34 4.49 5.16
CA VAL A 68 -23.16 4.14 5.96
C VAL A 68 -22.06 5.15 5.70
N ARG A 69 -21.54 5.72 6.77
CA ARG A 69 -20.36 6.59 6.74
C ARG A 69 -19.23 6.00 7.57
N VAL A 70 -18.05 5.88 7.00
CA VAL A 70 -16.85 5.49 7.73
C VAL A 70 -16.30 6.71 8.47
N ILE A 71 -16.36 6.66 9.80
CA ILE A 71 -15.90 7.74 10.69
C ILE A 71 -14.39 7.63 10.88
N GLU A 72 -13.91 6.41 11.14
CA GLU A 72 -12.51 6.15 11.36
C GLU A 72 -12.13 4.76 10.86
N PHE A 73 -10.95 4.63 10.27
CA PHE A 73 -10.35 3.36 9.94
C PHE A 73 -8.95 3.29 10.53
N ASN A 74 -8.76 2.37 11.46
CA ASN A 74 -7.49 2.15 12.14
C ASN A 74 -6.83 0.89 11.59
N SER A 75 -5.54 0.95 11.31
CA SER A 75 -4.81 -0.20 10.76
C SER A 75 -3.38 -0.29 11.26
N VAL A 76 -2.93 -1.55 11.38
CA VAL A 76 -1.52 -1.89 11.60
C VAL A 76 -1.06 -2.76 10.44
N VAL A 77 0.03 -2.36 9.80
CA VAL A 77 0.58 -3.00 8.60
C VAL A 77 1.96 -3.55 8.89
N ASP A 78 2.15 -4.84 8.65
CA ASP A 78 3.46 -5.47 8.59
C ASP A 78 3.92 -5.55 7.13
N CYS A 79 4.70 -4.58 6.72
CA CYS A 79 5.40 -4.55 5.42
C CYS A 79 6.91 -4.77 5.58
N GLY A 80 7.36 -5.38 6.66
CA GLY A 80 8.77 -5.44 7.01
C GLY A 80 9.28 -4.04 7.38
N THR A 81 10.50 -3.73 6.98
CA THR A 81 11.05 -2.38 7.14
C THR A 81 10.45 -1.46 6.09
N PRO A 82 9.65 -0.44 6.45
CA PRO A 82 9.19 0.55 5.49
C PRO A 82 10.36 1.41 5.01
N ILE A 83 10.74 1.29 3.73
CA ILE A 83 11.90 1.98 3.15
C ILE A 83 11.75 3.50 3.22
N ASN A 84 10.53 3.98 2.96
CA ASN A 84 10.14 5.38 3.19
C ASN A 84 8.80 5.40 3.92
N PRO A 85 8.79 5.63 5.24
CA PRO A 85 7.57 5.57 6.05
C PRO A 85 6.45 6.51 5.58
N ASN A 86 6.79 7.70 5.07
CA ASN A 86 5.79 8.65 4.58
C ASN A 86 5.12 8.14 3.29
N LEU A 87 5.90 7.66 2.33
CA LEU A 87 5.34 7.10 1.10
C LEU A 87 4.59 5.79 1.37
N ALA A 88 5.08 4.96 2.28
CA ALA A 88 4.39 3.75 2.72
C ALA A 88 3.02 4.07 3.33
N ARG A 89 2.94 5.12 4.15
CA ARG A 89 1.67 5.60 4.73
C ARG A 89 0.70 6.06 3.65
N VAL A 90 1.14 6.88 2.72
CA VAL A 90 0.30 7.34 1.59
C VAL A 90 -0.22 6.17 0.75
N GLN A 91 0.62 5.17 0.51
CA GLN A 91 0.21 3.93 -0.18
C GLN A 91 -0.87 3.18 0.61
N ALA A 92 -0.69 3.05 1.92
CA ALA A 92 -1.64 2.36 2.78
C ALA A 92 -2.98 3.10 2.87
N GLU A 93 -2.96 4.40 3.11
CA GLU A 93 -4.16 5.24 3.15
C GLU A 93 -4.92 5.19 1.81
N GLY A 94 -4.21 5.26 0.69
CA GLY A 94 -4.80 5.15 -0.64
C GLY A 94 -5.45 3.80 -0.91
N GLY A 95 -4.82 2.69 -0.51
CA GLY A 95 -5.38 1.35 -0.66
C GLY A 95 -6.57 1.10 0.27
N ILE A 96 -6.53 1.62 1.50
CA ILE A 96 -7.67 1.57 2.43
C ILE A 96 -8.87 2.32 1.84
N LEU A 97 -8.66 3.53 1.31
CA LEU A 97 -9.71 4.30 0.66
C LEU A 97 -10.33 3.55 -0.52
N GLN A 98 -9.53 2.92 -1.34
CA GLN A 98 -9.99 2.10 -2.44
C GLN A 98 -10.85 0.91 -1.95
N GLY A 99 -10.42 0.24 -0.88
CA GLY A 99 -11.20 -0.85 -0.27
C GLY A 99 -12.53 -0.39 0.35
N ILE A 100 -12.58 0.84 0.91
CA ILE A 100 -13.81 1.46 1.38
C ILE A 100 -14.76 1.73 0.19
N GLY A 101 -14.24 2.24 -0.92
CA GLY A 101 -15.00 2.45 -2.14
C GLY A 101 -15.62 1.15 -2.68
N MET A 102 -14.83 0.09 -2.77
CA MET A 102 -15.30 -1.24 -3.17
C MET A 102 -16.38 -1.79 -2.23
N ALA A 103 -16.28 -1.48 -0.93
CA ALA A 103 -17.25 -1.95 0.06
C ALA A 103 -18.61 -1.25 -0.05
N LEU A 104 -18.64 0.05 -0.35
CA LEU A 104 -19.83 0.87 -0.17
C LEU A 104 -20.38 1.55 -1.45
N THR A 105 -19.52 1.97 -2.38
CA THR A 105 -19.93 2.90 -3.43
C THR A 105 -19.60 2.48 -4.85
N GLU A 106 -18.48 1.79 -5.05
CA GLU A 106 -18.00 1.43 -6.39
C GLU A 106 -18.73 0.19 -6.92
N ASN A 107 -19.46 0.38 -8.02
CA ASN A 107 -20.19 -0.70 -8.68
C ASN A 107 -19.98 -0.62 -10.18
N VAL A 108 -19.95 -1.78 -10.81
CA VAL A 108 -19.83 -1.92 -12.26
C VAL A 108 -20.96 -2.83 -12.76
N THR A 109 -21.86 -2.28 -13.54
CA THR A 109 -22.99 -3.01 -14.11
C THR A 109 -23.01 -2.94 -15.62
N TYR A 110 -23.57 -3.96 -16.25
CA TYR A 110 -23.69 -4.04 -17.70
C TYR A 110 -25.16 -4.15 -18.10
N ASN A 111 -25.54 -3.40 -19.11
CA ASN A 111 -26.87 -3.53 -19.67
C ASN A 111 -27.00 -4.83 -20.52
N LYS A 112 -28.21 -5.13 -20.99
CA LYS A 112 -28.48 -6.33 -21.80
C LYS A 112 -27.68 -6.45 -23.10
N TYR A 113 -27.01 -5.37 -23.53
CA TYR A 113 -26.16 -5.35 -24.72
C TYR A 113 -24.66 -5.41 -24.38
N GLY A 114 -24.29 -5.67 -23.14
CA GLY A 114 -22.91 -5.72 -22.67
C GLY A 114 -22.22 -4.35 -22.57
N LYS A 115 -22.97 -3.24 -22.61
CA LYS A 115 -22.41 -1.91 -22.41
C LYS A 115 -22.38 -1.58 -20.92
N LEU A 116 -21.27 -1.01 -20.50
CA LEU A 116 -21.04 -0.49 -19.14
C LEU A 116 -22.06 0.62 -18.83
N ALA A 117 -22.75 0.53 -17.70
CA ALA A 117 -23.67 1.55 -17.24
C ALA A 117 -22.91 2.72 -16.58
N GLU A 118 -21.95 2.40 -15.73
CA GLU A 118 -21.10 3.38 -15.02
C GLU A 118 -19.90 3.78 -15.89
N ASN A 119 -20.15 4.45 -17.02
CA ASN A 119 -19.17 4.76 -18.05
C ASN A 119 -18.46 6.12 -17.87
N SER A 120 -18.69 6.79 -16.77
CA SER A 120 -18.04 8.04 -16.39
C SER A 120 -17.93 8.18 -14.88
N LEU A 121 -17.08 9.07 -14.39
CA LEU A 121 -16.96 9.38 -12.95
C LEU A 121 -18.23 10.06 -12.37
N MET A 122 -19.19 10.41 -13.20
CA MET A 122 -20.51 10.83 -12.70
C MET A 122 -21.35 9.65 -12.22
N GLN A 123 -21.20 8.48 -12.81
CA GLN A 123 -21.91 7.25 -12.43
C GLN A 123 -21.05 6.34 -11.54
N TYR A 124 -19.77 6.19 -11.84
CA TYR A 124 -18.83 5.42 -11.03
C TYR A 124 -18.35 6.24 -9.84
N LYS A 125 -18.74 5.84 -8.63
CA LYS A 125 -18.59 6.62 -7.40
C LYS A 125 -17.34 6.23 -6.63
N ILE A 126 -16.20 6.84 -6.97
CA ILE A 126 -14.98 6.73 -6.17
C ILE A 126 -15.14 7.64 -4.95
N PRO A 127 -14.86 7.16 -3.73
CA PRO A 127 -14.91 7.99 -2.54
C PRO A 127 -13.93 9.17 -2.61
N THR A 128 -14.37 10.31 -2.12
CA THR A 128 -13.54 11.50 -2.01
C THR A 128 -13.14 11.74 -0.54
N ARG A 129 -12.29 12.72 -0.29
CA ARG A 129 -11.90 13.10 1.08
C ARG A 129 -13.10 13.49 1.96
N TRP A 130 -14.20 13.90 1.37
CA TRP A 130 -15.42 14.29 2.09
C TRP A 130 -16.30 13.10 2.51
N ASP A 131 -16.13 11.97 1.84
CA ASP A 131 -16.96 10.78 2.05
C ASP A 131 -16.45 9.88 3.18
N ILE A 132 -15.23 10.13 3.66
CA ILE A 132 -14.59 9.35 4.72
C ILE A 132 -14.08 10.24 5.85
N GLY A 133 -14.02 9.67 7.05
CA GLY A 133 -13.38 10.27 8.21
C GLY A 133 -11.86 10.13 8.23
N HIS A 134 -11.32 9.73 9.36
CA HIS A 134 -9.87 9.56 9.52
C HIS A 134 -9.41 8.16 9.12
N ILE A 135 -8.24 8.09 8.47
CA ILE A 135 -7.53 6.84 8.23
C ILE A 135 -6.22 6.91 9.02
N ASN A 136 -6.03 5.99 9.96
CA ASN A 136 -4.83 5.88 10.76
C ASN A 136 -4.06 4.61 10.37
N VAL A 137 -2.78 4.78 10.06
CA VAL A 137 -1.90 3.69 9.66
C VAL A 137 -0.67 3.68 10.57
N GLU A 138 -0.49 2.56 11.24
CA GLU A 138 0.73 2.25 11.99
C GLU A 138 1.48 1.10 11.32
N PHE A 139 2.80 1.10 11.45
CA PHE A 139 3.64 0.03 10.91
C PHE A 139 4.20 -0.81 12.04
N GLU A 140 4.05 -2.13 11.90
CA GLU A 140 4.74 -3.08 12.77
C GLU A 140 6.25 -3.04 12.48
N ALA A 141 7.06 -2.94 13.52
CA ALA A 141 8.51 -2.93 13.41
C ALA A 141 9.04 -4.35 13.19
N SER A 142 9.00 -4.83 11.96
CA SER A 142 9.52 -6.13 11.56
C SER A 142 10.69 -6.00 10.58
N TYR A 143 11.44 -7.08 10.40
CA TYR A 143 12.53 -7.15 9.46
C TYR A 143 12.48 -8.46 8.68
N GLU A 144 12.35 -8.36 7.36
CA GLU A 144 12.35 -9.53 6.48
C GLU A 144 13.73 -9.79 5.88
N GLY A 145 14.41 -10.83 6.35
CA GLY A 145 15.78 -11.13 5.97
C GLY A 145 15.98 -11.49 4.49
N THR A 146 14.91 -11.89 3.77
CA THR A 146 14.96 -12.22 2.35
C THR A 146 14.61 -11.05 1.44
N GLY A 147 14.00 -10.02 2.00
CA GLY A 147 13.60 -8.81 1.27
C GLY A 147 14.71 -7.75 1.20
N PRO A 148 14.63 -6.82 0.24
CA PRO A 148 15.57 -5.72 0.14
C PRO A 148 15.46 -4.81 1.37
N PHE A 149 16.58 -4.61 2.07
CA PHE A 149 16.64 -3.80 3.31
C PHE A 149 15.64 -4.21 4.40
N GLY A 150 15.16 -5.44 4.38
CA GLY A 150 14.19 -5.95 5.33
C GLY A 150 12.73 -5.65 4.99
N ALA A 151 12.45 -5.17 3.77
CA ALA A 151 11.11 -4.81 3.34
C ALA A 151 10.31 -6.01 2.80
N LYS A 152 8.99 -5.95 2.96
CA LYS A 152 7.99 -6.79 2.28
C LYS A 152 7.10 -5.94 1.37
N SER A 153 6.19 -6.59 0.64
CA SER A 153 5.19 -5.89 -0.17
C SER A 153 4.25 -5.05 0.70
N ILE A 154 3.75 -3.93 0.17
CA ILE A 154 2.72 -3.09 0.81
C ILE A 154 1.58 -2.75 -0.16
N GLY A 155 1.69 -3.08 -1.44
CA GLY A 155 0.75 -2.62 -2.46
C GLY A 155 -0.66 -3.14 -2.29
N GLU A 156 -0.85 -4.45 -2.12
CA GLU A 156 -2.17 -5.09 -2.17
C GLU A 156 -2.73 -5.43 -0.79
N VAL A 157 -1.89 -5.65 0.22
CA VAL A 157 -2.35 -6.02 1.57
C VAL A 157 -3.32 -4.98 2.15
N VAL A 158 -3.12 -3.73 1.80
CA VAL A 158 -3.86 -2.58 2.35
C VAL A 158 -5.29 -2.45 1.82
N ILE A 159 -5.62 -3.08 0.69
CA ILE A 159 -6.97 -3.09 0.12
C ILE A 159 -7.83 -4.26 0.65
N ASN A 160 -7.22 -5.28 1.22
CA ASN A 160 -7.92 -6.51 1.58
C ASN A 160 -8.78 -6.39 2.84
N THR A 161 -8.37 -5.55 3.80
CA THR A 161 -9.04 -5.46 5.11
C THR A 161 -10.25 -4.53 5.19
N PRO A 162 -10.40 -3.45 4.40
CA PRO A 162 -11.52 -2.51 4.57
C PRO A 162 -12.89 -3.13 4.34
N ALA A 163 -13.06 -3.90 3.27
CA ALA A 163 -14.36 -4.48 2.96
C ALA A 163 -14.88 -5.43 4.06
N PRO A 164 -14.12 -6.42 4.58
CA PRO A 164 -14.58 -7.25 5.67
C PRO A 164 -14.76 -6.48 6.98
N ALA A 165 -13.90 -5.50 7.30
CA ALA A 165 -14.04 -4.69 8.50
C ALA A 165 -15.34 -3.87 8.49
N ILE A 166 -15.68 -3.27 7.35
CA ILE A 166 -16.94 -2.52 7.18
C ILE A 166 -18.14 -3.46 7.24
N ALA A 167 -18.07 -4.62 6.58
CA ALA A 167 -19.15 -5.61 6.63
C ALA A 167 -19.42 -6.10 8.05
N ASP A 168 -18.38 -6.33 8.85
CA ASP A 168 -18.51 -6.69 10.26
C ASP A 168 -19.04 -5.53 11.12
N ALA A 169 -18.64 -4.30 10.85
CA ALA A 169 -19.19 -3.13 11.53
C ALA A 169 -20.70 -2.97 11.24
N ILE A 170 -21.13 -3.15 9.99
CA ILE A 170 -22.56 -3.16 9.60
C ILE A 170 -23.30 -4.31 10.30
N TYR A 171 -22.71 -5.50 10.35
CA TYR A 171 -23.29 -6.62 11.10
C TYR A 171 -23.49 -6.27 12.57
N ASN A 172 -22.51 -5.68 13.22
CA ASN A 172 -22.60 -5.25 14.61
C ASN A 172 -23.73 -4.23 14.85
N ALA A 173 -23.98 -3.36 13.87
CA ALA A 173 -25.03 -2.34 13.95
C ALA A 173 -26.43 -2.88 13.66
N THR A 174 -26.56 -3.89 12.77
CA THR A 174 -27.85 -4.35 12.23
C THR A 174 -28.23 -5.78 12.59
N GLY A 175 -27.25 -6.62 12.93
CA GLY A 175 -27.39 -8.06 13.06
C GLY A 175 -27.51 -8.84 11.75
N LYS A 176 -27.37 -8.16 10.60
CA LYS A 176 -27.48 -8.72 9.24
C LYS A 176 -26.12 -8.87 8.58
N ARG A 177 -25.87 -10.01 7.91
CA ARG A 177 -24.64 -10.24 7.15
C ARG A 177 -24.88 -10.04 5.66
N PHE A 178 -23.91 -9.37 5.03
CA PHE A 178 -23.89 -9.10 3.59
C PHE A 178 -22.70 -9.82 2.96
N TYR A 179 -22.94 -10.51 1.85
CA TYR A 179 -21.96 -11.34 1.14
C TYR A 179 -21.68 -10.83 -0.28
N GLU A 180 -22.32 -9.74 -0.67
CA GLU A 180 -22.18 -9.12 -1.99
C GLU A 180 -21.82 -7.65 -1.86
N LEU A 181 -20.77 -7.23 -2.56
CA LEU A 181 -20.34 -5.84 -2.63
C LEU A 181 -20.88 -5.15 -3.90
N PRO A 182 -21.02 -3.84 -3.87
CA PRO A 182 -21.01 -2.96 -2.69
C PRO A 182 -22.22 -3.23 -1.77
N ILE A 183 -22.05 -2.93 -0.48
CA ILE A 183 -23.16 -2.97 0.49
C ILE A 183 -23.89 -1.63 0.41
N THR A 184 -24.87 -1.58 -0.48
CA THR A 184 -25.62 -0.34 -0.73
C THR A 184 -26.67 -0.08 0.34
N PRO A 185 -27.14 1.19 0.50
CA PRO A 185 -28.24 1.54 1.40
C PRO A 185 -29.49 0.68 1.17
N GLU A 186 -29.84 0.40 -0.10
CA GLU A 186 -31.00 -0.43 -0.44
C GLU A 186 -30.85 -1.86 0.09
N LYS A 187 -29.63 -2.46 -0.02
CA LYS A 187 -29.38 -3.79 0.55
C LYS A 187 -29.55 -3.81 2.06
N ILE A 188 -29.12 -2.76 2.76
CA ILE A 188 -29.24 -2.65 4.22
C ILE A 188 -30.69 -2.56 4.67
N ILE A 189 -31.52 -1.78 3.94
CA ILE A 189 -32.94 -1.60 4.27
C ILE A 189 -33.74 -2.86 3.95
N MET A 190 -33.52 -3.46 2.76
CA MET A 190 -34.31 -4.58 2.25
C MET A 190 -33.88 -5.95 2.81
N GLY A 191 -32.61 -6.13 3.12
CA GLY A 191 -32.05 -7.39 3.63
C GLY A 191 -32.16 -7.49 5.12
#